data_133eeedb6161673691a5aaa4a699e9f5
#
_entry.id   133eeedb6161673691a5aaa4a699e9f5
#
_cell.length_a   1.000
_cell.length_b   1.000
_cell.length_c   1.000
_cell.angle_alpha   90.00
_cell.angle_beta   90.00
_cell.angle_gamma   90.00
#
_symmetry.space_group_name_H-M   'P 1'
#
loop_
_entity.id
_entity.type
_entity.pdbx_description
1 polymer ?
#
loop_
_entity_poly.entity_id
_entity_poly.type
_entity_poly.pdbx_seq_one_letter_code
_entity_poly.pdbx_strand_id
1 'polypeptide(L)'
;EISCSLVGSEMCIRDSFETWIFFKWVFKTFMAVMLITNCFNITMAVFDVAQHVISQSGGIIQGSTAIDADALASMQSTLEAMDLGPLLGLYLQTFIVQVTMMALSAVIFVIVYGRMIEIYMVTSLAPIPFATFGNREQSHTGQNYLRSLFALGFQGFLIMICVGIYAVLIQSIAFSDDIIGSIWGVMGYTVLLCFTLFKTGSLAKGVFSAH
;
A
#
# COMPACT_ATOMS: atom_id res chain seq x y z
N GLU A 1 28.87 -40.11 51.73
CA GLU A 1 27.39 -40.01 51.88
C GLU A 1 26.83 -38.70 51.29
N ILE A 2 27.54 -37.59 51.30
CA ILE A 2 27.09 -36.31 50.73
C ILE A 2 27.03 -36.35 49.18
N SER A 3 27.90 -37.12 48.53
CA SER A 3 27.95 -37.24 47.06
C SER A 3 26.74 -38.00 46.48
N CYS A 4 26.19 -38.96 47.20
CA CYS A 4 25.05 -39.76 46.75
C CYS A 4 23.72 -38.99 46.83
N SER A 5 23.57 -38.07 47.80
CA SER A 5 22.40 -37.23 47.96
C SER A 5 22.33 -36.13 46.88
N LEU A 6 23.49 -35.60 46.47
CA LEU A 6 23.55 -34.58 45.38
C LEU A 6 23.19 -35.18 44.01
N VAL A 7 23.68 -36.40 43.72
CA VAL A 7 23.36 -37.07 42.44
C VAL A 7 21.88 -37.43 42.32
N GLY A 8 21.24 -37.84 43.44
CA GLY A 8 19.78 -38.12 43.45
C GLY A 8 18.95 -36.85 43.26
N SER A 9 19.38 -35.72 43.83
CA SER A 9 18.71 -34.42 43.66
C SER A 9 18.85 -33.88 42.24
N GLU A 10 20.04 -33.99 41.65
CA GLU A 10 20.24 -33.58 40.24
C GLU A 10 19.45 -34.44 39.24
N MET A 11 19.28 -35.75 39.52
CA MET A 11 18.50 -36.65 38.67
C MET A 11 17.01 -36.33 38.70
N CYS A 12 16.44 -36.04 39.86
CA CYS A 12 15.05 -35.60 40.00
C CYS A 12 14.78 -34.24 39.36
N ILE A 13 15.71 -33.30 39.47
CA ILE A 13 15.58 -31.98 38.80
C ILE A 13 15.71 -32.13 37.31
N ARG A 14 16.57 -33.02 36.83
CA ARG A 14 16.75 -33.29 35.39
C ARG A 14 15.52 -33.92 34.75
N ASP A 15 14.86 -34.86 35.40
CA ASP A 15 13.67 -35.51 34.87
C ASP A 15 12.45 -34.55 34.80
N SER A 16 12.27 -33.70 35.79
CA SER A 16 11.22 -32.70 35.76
C SER A 16 11.50 -31.59 34.72
N PHE A 17 12.77 -31.28 34.50
CA PHE A 17 13.20 -30.31 33.51
C PHE A 17 13.06 -30.86 32.08
N GLU A 18 13.35 -32.14 31.86
CA GLU A 18 13.19 -32.78 30.55
C GLU A 18 11.72 -32.88 30.11
N THR A 19 10.80 -33.24 31.01
CA THR A 19 9.35 -33.27 30.69
C THR A 19 8.83 -31.87 30.38
N TRP A 20 9.19 -30.85 31.11
CA TRP A 20 8.81 -29.48 30.84
C TRP A 20 9.39 -28.93 29.52
N ILE A 21 10.63 -29.23 29.20
CA ILE A 21 11.31 -28.87 27.97
C ILE A 21 10.63 -29.58 26.78
N PHE A 22 10.27 -30.86 26.94
CA PHE A 22 9.58 -31.65 25.95
C PHE A 22 8.20 -31.03 25.62
N PHE A 23 7.37 -30.74 26.63
CA PHE A 23 6.07 -30.11 26.41
C PHE A 23 6.22 -28.73 25.74
N LYS A 24 7.18 -27.94 26.15
CA LYS A 24 7.46 -26.65 25.53
C LYS A 24 7.89 -26.80 24.07
N TRP A 25 8.68 -27.82 23.76
CA TRP A 25 9.13 -28.11 22.40
C TRP A 25 7.95 -28.58 21.54
N VAL A 26 7.14 -29.52 22.01
CA VAL A 26 5.93 -30.01 21.32
C VAL A 26 4.95 -28.87 21.05
N PHE A 27 4.69 -28.03 22.05
CA PHE A 27 3.79 -26.88 21.88
C PHE A 27 4.33 -25.87 20.85
N LYS A 28 5.63 -25.57 20.87
CA LYS A 28 6.25 -24.69 19.87
C LYS A 28 6.16 -25.26 18.46
N THR A 29 6.43 -26.55 18.31
CA THR A 29 6.35 -27.25 17.01
C THR A 29 4.91 -27.23 16.50
N PHE A 30 3.94 -27.51 17.37
CA PHE A 30 2.51 -27.46 17.01
C PHE A 30 2.10 -26.04 16.56
N MET A 31 2.49 -25.01 17.31
CA MET A 31 2.22 -23.62 16.93
C MET A 31 2.90 -23.21 15.62
N ALA A 32 4.14 -23.65 15.40
CA ALA A 32 4.85 -23.39 14.15
C ALA A 32 4.16 -24.05 12.95
N VAL A 33 3.74 -25.29 13.08
CA VAL A 33 3.00 -26.00 12.03
C VAL A 33 1.66 -25.32 11.76
N MET A 34 0.91 -24.95 12.81
CA MET A 34 -0.34 -24.20 12.67
C MET A 34 -0.14 -22.86 11.93
N LEU A 35 0.91 -22.11 12.26
CA LEU A 35 1.23 -20.85 11.60
C LEU A 35 1.62 -21.07 10.13
N ILE A 36 2.44 -22.06 9.83
CA ILE A 36 2.86 -22.36 8.45
C ILE A 36 1.68 -22.84 7.59
N THR A 37 0.83 -23.72 8.11
CA THR A 37 -0.34 -24.22 7.36
C THR A 37 -1.38 -23.12 7.10
N ASN A 38 -1.50 -22.15 7.98
CA ASN A 38 -2.44 -21.03 7.85
C ASN A 38 -1.77 -19.73 7.39
N CYS A 39 -0.49 -19.73 7.01
CA CYS A 39 0.24 -18.52 6.66
C CYS A 39 -0.43 -17.75 5.51
N PHE A 40 -0.95 -18.45 4.51
CA PHE A 40 -1.66 -17.86 3.39
C PHE A 40 -2.95 -17.16 3.86
N ASN A 41 -3.77 -17.84 4.68
CA ASN A 41 -5.01 -17.28 5.21
C ASN A 41 -4.75 -16.06 6.09
N ILE A 42 -3.70 -16.10 6.92
CA ILE A 42 -3.30 -14.96 7.76
C ILE A 42 -2.87 -13.77 6.90
N THR A 43 -2.05 -14.02 5.88
CA THR A 43 -1.58 -12.98 4.96
C THR A 43 -2.75 -12.37 4.19
N MET A 44 -3.68 -13.20 3.67
CA MET A 44 -4.87 -12.71 2.97
C MET A 44 -5.80 -11.94 3.91
N ALA A 45 -5.97 -12.35 5.16
CA ALA A 45 -6.78 -11.62 6.13
C ALA A 45 -6.25 -10.19 6.38
N VAL A 46 -4.93 -10.00 6.40
CA VAL A 46 -4.33 -8.67 6.52
C VAL A 46 -4.68 -7.80 5.31
N PHE A 47 -4.62 -8.37 4.10
CA PHE A 47 -5.00 -7.63 2.89
C PHE A 47 -6.50 -7.39 2.78
N ASP A 48 -7.35 -8.32 3.24
CA ASP A 48 -8.81 -8.14 3.28
C ASP A 48 -9.19 -6.96 4.18
N VAL A 49 -8.57 -6.83 5.34
CA VAL A 49 -8.77 -5.67 6.22
C VAL A 49 -8.35 -4.37 5.53
N ALA A 50 -7.17 -4.36 4.88
CA ALA A 50 -6.70 -3.21 4.14
C ALA A 50 -7.65 -2.84 2.99
N GLN A 51 -8.11 -3.83 2.23
CA GLN A 51 -9.07 -3.65 1.13
C GLN A 51 -10.42 -3.14 1.61
N HIS A 52 -10.91 -3.62 2.75
CA HIS A 52 -12.16 -3.13 3.34
C HIS A 52 -12.06 -1.64 3.70
N VAL A 53 -10.96 -1.20 4.31
CA VAL A 53 -10.70 0.21 4.61
C VAL A 53 -10.62 1.04 3.33
N ILE A 54 -9.93 0.53 2.29
CA ILE A 54 -9.81 1.20 0.98
C ILE A 54 -11.19 1.35 0.32
N SER A 55 -12.03 0.31 0.32
CA SER A 55 -13.35 0.34 -0.33
C SER A 55 -14.31 1.32 0.37
N GLN A 56 -14.29 1.38 1.70
CA GLN A 56 -15.06 2.37 2.45
C GLN A 56 -14.61 3.81 2.15
N SER A 57 -13.31 4.04 2.07
CA SER A 57 -12.75 5.35 1.72
C SER A 57 -13.06 5.73 0.27
N GLY A 58 -13.06 4.76 -0.64
CA GLY A 58 -13.38 4.95 -2.07
C GLY A 58 -14.82 5.38 -2.31
N GLY A 59 -15.78 4.87 -1.54
CA GLY A 59 -17.17 5.28 -1.64
C GLY A 59 -17.40 6.77 -1.33
N ILE A 60 -16.60 7.34 -0.43
CA ILE A 60 -16.65 8.76 -0.10
C ILE A 60 -16.08 9.62 -1.24
N ILE A 61 -15.04 9.14 -1.91
CA ILE A 61 -14.36 9.86 -2.98
C ILE A 61 -15.17 9.85 -4.28
N GLN A 62 -15.87 8.75 -4.61
CA GLN A 62 -16.69 8.65 -5.81
C GLN A 62 -17.82 9.69 -5.87
N GLY A 63 -18.36 10.10 -4.73
CA GLY A 63 -19.36 11.17 -4.65
C GLY A 63 -18.83 12.55 -5.05
N SER A 64 -17.50 12.74 -5.03
CA SER A 64 -16.86 14.02 -5.27
C SER A 64 -16.24 14.17 -6.68
N THR A 65 -16.24 13.14 -7.51
CA THR A 65 -15.55 13.15 -8.82
C THR A 65 -16.46 13.41 -10.02
N ALA A 66 -17.73 13.72 -9.81
CA ALA A 66 -18.64 14.06 -10.90
C ALA A 66 -18.24 15.41 -11.52
N ILE A 67 -17.74 15.36 -12.76
CA ILE A 67 -17.49 16.57 -13.56
C ILE A 67 -18.87 17.13 -13.94
N ASP A 68 -19.11 18.40 -13.63
CA ASP A 68 -20.37 19.06 -13.89
C ASP A 68 -20.59 19.18 -15.42
N ALA A 69 -21.70 18.64 -15.92
CA ALA A 69 -22.03 18.69 -17.34
C ALA A 69 -22.21 20.15 -17.83
N ASP A 70 -22.62 21.04 -16.94
CA ASP A 70 -22.78 22.47 -17.23
C ASP A 70 -21.43 23.16 -17.45
N ALA A 71 -20.38 22.74 -16.75
CA ALA A 71 -19.01 23.25 -16.96
C ALA A 71 -18.47 22.85 -18.34
N LEU A 72 -18.76 21.64 -18.82
CA LEU A 72 -18.40 21.19 -20.16
C LEU A 72 -19.15 21.97 -21.24
N ALA A 73 -20.43 22.24 -21.06
CA ALA A 73 -21.24 23.02 -22.03
C ALA A 73 -20.77 24.47 -22.13
N SER A 74 -20.37 25.10 -21.01
CA SER A 74 -19.82 26.45 -21.00
C SER A 74 -18.43 26.53 -21.68
N MET A 75 -17.59 25.51 -21.53
CA MET A 75 -16.32 25.42 -22.25
C MET A 75 -16.54 25.29 -23.77
N GLN A 76 -17.50 24.47 -24.20
CA GLN A 76 -17.80 24.28 -25.60
C GLN A 76 -18.27 25.60 -26.26
N SER A 77 -19.17 26.33 -25.61
CA SER A 77 -19.65 27.63 -26.13
C SER A 77 -18.54 28.68 -26.24
N THR A 78 -17.58 28.69 -25.30
CA THR A 78 -16.44 29.58 -25.33
C THR A 78 -15.47 29.25 -26.46
N LEU A 79 -15.23 27.95 -26.71
CA LEU A 79 -14.38 27.48 -27.81
C LEU A 79 -14.99 27.79 -29.21
N GLU A 80 -16.31 27.68 -29.37
CA GLU A 80 -17.00 27.99 -30.63
C GLU A 80 -16.99 29.50 -30.96
N ALA A 81 -16.85 30.35 -29.95
CA ALA A 81 -16.79 31.81 -30.11
C ALA A 81 -15.36 32.36 -30.36
N MET A 82 -14.33 31.51 -30.33
CA MET A 82 -12.94 31.95 -30.54
C MET A 82 -12.54 32.04 -32.01
N ASP A 83 -11.73 33.05 -32.36
CA ASP A 83 -11.08 33.20 -33.65
C ASP A 83 -10.03 32.10 -33.92
N LEU A 84 -9.78 31.83 -35.23
CA LEU A 84 -8.85 30.78 -35.68
C LEU A 84 -7.41 30.90 -35.13
N GLY A 85 -6.91 32.12 -34.89
CA GLY A 85 -5.55 32.35 -34.37
C GLY A 85 -5.36 31.85 -32.94
N PRO A 86 -6.16 32.32 -31.97
CA PRO A 86 -6.15 31.83 -30.59
C PRO A 86 -6.46 30.33 -30.49
N LEU A 87 -7.36 29.81 -31.34
CA LEU A 87 -7.72 28.40 -31.38
C LEU A 87 -6.52 27.48 -31.74
N LEU A 88 -5.69 27.91 -32.71
CA LEU A 88 -4.49 27.16 -33.13
C LEU A 88 -3.43 27.18 -32.04
N GLY A 89 -3.27 28.29 -31.32
CA GLY A 89 -2.43 28.38 -30.14
C GLY A 89 -2.86 27.44 -29.02
N LEU A 90 -4.17 27.40 -28.73
CA LEU A 90 -4.76 26.50 -27.74
C LEU A 90 -4.57 25.03 -28.16
N TYR A 91 -4.73 24.69 -29.43
CA TYR A 91 -4.54 23.33 -29.95
C TYR A 91 -3.09 22.84 -29.74
N LEU A 92 -2.09 23.66 -30.09
CA LEU A 92 -0.68 23.31 -29.87
C LEU A 92 -0.36 23.10 -28.39
N GLN A 93 -0.90 23.95 -27.53
CA GLN A 93 -0.70 23.88 -26.09
C GLN A 93 -1.38 22.61 -25.51
N THR A 94 -2.61 22.34 -25.91
CA THR A 94 -3.34 21.13 -25.49
C THR A 94 -2.65 19.86 -25.97
N PHE A 95 -2.05 19.88 -27.17
CA PHE A 95 -1.29 18.73 -27.70
C PHE A 95 -0.07 18.42 -26.80
N ILE A 96 0.68 19.42 -26.36
CA ILE A 96 1.83 19.24 -25.44
C ILE A 96 1.36 18.65 -24.11
N VAL A 97 0.28 19.19 -23.54
CA VAL A 97 -0.32 18.71 -22.30
C VAL A 97 -0.82 17.27 -22.46
N GLN A 98 -1.46 16.94 -23.59
CA GLN A 98 -1.95 15.58 -23.87
C GLN A 98 -0.81 14.55 -23.90
N VAL A 99 0.31 14.86 -24.56
CA VAL A 99 1.50 13.98 -24.59
C VAL A 99 2.08 13.78 -23.18
N THR A 100 2.20 14.86 -22.40
CA THR A 100 2.68 14.80 -21.02
C THR A 100 1.74 13.98 -20.14
N MET A 101 0.43 14.16 -20.25
CA MET A 101 -0.57 13.41 -19.49
C MET A 101 -0.55 11.92 -19.85
N MET A 102 -0.34 11.57 -21.12
CA MET A 102 -0.17 10.18 -21.54
C MET A 102 1.07 9.54 -20.90
N ALA A 103 2.19 10.25 -20.87
CA ALA A 103 3.41 9.78 -20.21
C ALA A 103 3.21 9.60 -18.69
N LEU A 104 2.59 10.57 -18.01
CA LEU A 104 2.28 10.49 -16.58
C LEU A 104 1.32 9.35 -16.26
N SER A 105 0.30 9.14 -17.08
CA SER A 105 -0.64 8.03 -16.95
C SER A 105 0.08 6.68 -17.01
N ALA A 106 1.01 6.51 -17.95
CA ALA A 106 1.83 5.30 -18.05
C ALA A 106 2.70 5.10 -16.80
N VAL A 107 3.29 6.15 -16.24
CA VAL A 107 4.07 6.09 -15.00
C VAL A 107 3.20 5.69 -13.81
N ILE A 108 2.03 6.29 -13.65
CA ILE A 108 1.07 5.95 -12.58
C ILE A 108 0.64 4.48 -12.71
N PHE A 109 0.35 4.03 -13.92
CA PHE A 109 0.02 2.62 -14.19
C PHE A 109 1.14 1.69 -13.71
N VAL A 110 2.39 1.95 -14.07
CA VAL A 110 3.55 1.15 -13.64
C VAL A 110 3.70 1.15 -12.12
N ILE A 111 3.48 2.29 -11.45
CA ILE A 111 3.56 2.36 -9.97
C ILE A 111 2.50 1.47 -9.34
N VAL A 112 1.24 1.57 -9.76
CA VAL A 112 0.12 0.82 -9.18
C VAL A 112 0.28 -0.68 -9.42
N TYR A 113 0.55 -1.09 -10.66
CA TYR A 113 0.76 -2.51 -10.99
C TYR A 113 2.03 -3.08 -10.37
N GLY A 114 3.10 -2.28 -10.27
CA GLY A 114 4.33 -2.66 -9.57
C GLY A 114 4.05 -3.01 -8.10
N ARG A 115 3.13 -2.30 -7.44
CA ARG A 115 2.70 -2.62 -6.08
C ARG A 115 1.92 -3.92 -5.99
N MET A 116 1.06 -4.20 -6.95
CA MET A 116 0.37 -5.50 -6.99
C MET A 116 1.36 -6.66 -7.10
N ILE A 117 2.36 -6.54 -7.96
CA ILE A 117 3.41 -7.56 -8.11
C ILE A 117 4.21 -7.72 -6.80
N GLU A 118 4.56 -6.62 -6.11
CA GLU A 118 5.24 -6.65 -4.81
C GLU A 118 4.42 -7.42 -3.76
N ILE A 119 3.10 -7.20 -3.70
CA ILE A 119 2.18 -7.91 -2.82
C ILE A 119 2.20 -9.42 -3.12
N TYR A 120 2.10 -9.82 -4.40
CA TYR A 120 2.13 -11.23 -4.77
C TYR A 120 3.46 -11.90 -4.42
N MET A 121 4.59 -11.23 -4.65
CA MET A 121 5.91 -11.75 -4.27
C MET A 121 6.03 -11.95 -2.76
N VAL A 122 5.64 -10.95 -1.97
CA VAL A 122 5.69 -11.03 -0.50
C VAL A 122 4.77 -12.13 0.01
N THR A 123 3.57 -12.28 -0.55
CA THR A 123 2.63 -13.34 -0.18
C THR A 123 3.17 -14.73 -0.51
N SER A 124 3.82 -14.91 -1.65
CA SER A 124 4.40 -16.20 -2.04
C SER A 124 5.57 -16.63 -1.14
N LEU A 125 6.31 -15.68 -0.58
CA LEU A 125 7.42 -15.92 0.35
C LEU A 125 6.96 -16.14 1.80
N ALA A 126 5.68 -15.96 2.12
CA ALA A 126 5.13 -16.02 3.47
C ALA A 126 5.55 -17.26 4.30
N PRO A 127 5.59 -18.50 3.77
CA PRO A 127 5.93 -19.69 4.56
C PRO A 127 7.30 -19.61 5.24
N ILE A 128 8.28 -18.96 4.60
CA ILE A 128 9.66 -18.89 5.10
C ILE A 128 9.75 -18.06 6.41
N PRO A 129 9.30 -16.79 6.45
CA PRO A 129 9.30 -16.00 7.68
C PRO A 129 8.38 -16.57 8.77
N PHE A 130 7.24 -17.16 8.37
CA PHE A 130 6.35 -17.80 9.37
C PHE A 130 6.99 -19.00 10.05
N ALA A 131 7.84 -19.77 9.37
CA ALA A 131 8.60 -20.84 9.97
C ALA A 131 9.59 -20.35 11.06
N THR A 132 10.10 -19.13 10.95
CA THR A 132 11.04 -18.57 11.92
C THR A 132 10.42 -18.21 13.28
N PHE A 133 9.09 -18.07 13.37
CA PHE A 133 8.40 -17.85 14.65
C PHE A 133 8.58 -18.99 15.64
N GLY A 134 8.80 -20.22 15.16
CA GLY A 134 9.10 -21.38 16.02
C GLY A 134 10.46 -21.30 16.71
N ASN A 135 11.41 -20.53 16.18
CA ASN A 135 12.75 -20.40 16.72
C ASN A 135 12.94 -19.05 17.40
N ARG A 136 13.34 -19.07 18.70
CA ARG A 136 13.49 -17.86 19.52
C ARG A 136 14.58 -16.91 18.99
N GLU A 137 15.63 -17.44 18.41
CA GLU A 137 16.73 -16.65 17.86
C GLU A 137 16.37 -15.95 16.55
N GLN A 138 15.47 -16.56 15.75
CA GLN A 138 15.09 -16.08 14.43
C GLN A 138 13.70 -15.42 14.40
N SER A 139 13.00 -15.35 15.52
CA SER A 139 11.65 -14.77 15.61
C SER A 139 11.58 -13.31 15.12
N HIS A 140 12.70 -12.59 15.18
CA HIS A 140 12.82 -11.23 14.67
C HIS A 140 12.56 -11.14 13.16
N THR A 141 12.97 -12.16 12.38
CA THR A 141 12.71 -12.23 10.92
C THR A 141 11.20 -12.30 10.62
N GLY A 142 10.47 -13.16 11.35
CA GLY A 142 9.02 -13.25 11.23
C GLY A 142 8.30 -11.96 11.60
N GLN A 143 8.75 -11.28 12.68
CA GLN A 143 8.18 -9.99 13.09
C GLN A 143 8.42 -8.90 12.04
N ASN A 144 9.61 -8.82 11.48
CA ASN A 144 9.91 -7.86 10.42
C ASN A 144 9.09 -8.12 9.15
N TYR A 145 8.87 -9.40 8.83
CA TYR A 145 7.99 -9.76 7.72
C TYR A 145 6.55 -9.27 7.96
N LEU A 146 5.98 -9.48 9.15
CA LEU A 146 4.65 -8.97 9.47
C LEU A 146 4.58 -7.44 9.37
N ARG A 147 5.59 -6.74 9.88
CA ARG A 147 5.66 -5.27 9.74
C ARG A 147 5.68 -4.84 8.28
N SER A 148 6.44 -5.54 7.43
CA SER A 148 6.48 -5.28 5.99
C SER A 148 5.14 -5.57 5.32
N LEU A 149 4.43 -6.62 5.74
CA LEU A 149 3.11 -6.98 5.25
C LEU A 149 2.07 -5.89 5.58
N PHE A 150 2.05 -5.42 6.83
CA PHE A 150 1.19 -4.30 7.25
C PHE A 150 1.55 -3.01 6.52
N ALA A 151 2.84 -2.74 6.30
CA ALA A 151 3.28 -1.56 5.54
C ALA A 151 2.77 -1.59 4.10
N LEU A 152 2.79 -2.75 3.44
CA LEU A 152 2.25 -2.92 2.09
C LEU A 152 0.72 -2.71 2.04
N GLY A 153 -0.03 -3.29 2.99
CA GLY A 153 -1.48 -3.06 3.09
C GLY A 153 -1.82 -1.58 3.33
N PHE A 154 -1.11 -0.94 4.26
CA PHE A 154 -1.28 0.47 4.57
C PHE A 154 -0.89 1.40 3.40
N GLN A 155 0.09 1.00 2.59
CA GLN A 155 0.46 1.74 1.40
C GLN A 155 -0.69 1.86 0.39
N GLY A 156 -1.51 0.80 0.21
CA GLY A 156 -2.72 0.87 -0.61
C GLY A 156 -3.70 1.93 -0.12
N PHE A 157 -3.86 2.06 1.19
CA PHE A 157 -4.65 3.12 1.81
C PHE A 157 -4.08 4.53 1.53
N LEU A 158 -2.75 4.70 1.63
CA LEU A 158 -2.10 5.97 1.30
C LEU A 158 -2.28 6.36 -0.18
N ILE A 159 -2.19 5.40 -1.09
CA ILE A 159 -2.48 5.63 -2.52
C ILE A 159 -3.90 6.16 -2.70
N MET A 160 -4.88 5.55 -2.02
CA MET A 160 -6.27 5.98 -2.09
C MET A 160 -6.47 7.41 -1.58
N ILE A 161 -5.82 7.77 -0.47
CA ILE A 161 -5.83 9.16 0.04
C ILE A 161 -5.25 10.13 -0.98
N CYS A 162 -4.10 9.79 -1.60
CA CYS A 162 -3.48 10.65 -2.62
C CYS A 162 -4.40 10.87 -3.82
N VAL A 163 -5.08 9.83 -4.29
CA VAL A 163 -6.06 9.92 -5.38
C VAL A 163 -7.26 10.77 -4.96
N GLY A 164 -7.74 10.63 -3.73
CA GLY A 164 -8.82 11.45 -3.20
C GLY A 164 -8.47 12.94 -3.13
N ILE A 165 -7.29 13.28 -2.64
CA ILE A 165 -6.79 14.66 -2.62
C ILE A 165 -6.67 15.21 -4.04
N TYR A 166 -6.14 14.42 -4.97
CA TYR A 166 -6.04 14.79 -6.38
C TYR A 166 -7.40 15.09 -7.00
N ALA A 167 -8.42 14.27 -6.73
CA ALA A 167 -9.79 14.48 -7.22
C ALA A 167 -10.37 15.82 -6.75
N VAL A 168 -10.18 16.17 -5.47
CA VAL A 168 -10.62 17.45 -4.91
C VAL A 168 -9.86 18.63 -5.52
N LEU A 169 -8.54 18.48 -5.73
CA LEU A 169 -7.72 19.52 -6.35
C LEU A 169 -8.14 19.81 -7.80
N ILE A 170 -8.47 18.76 -8.59
CA ILE A 170 -8.98 18.96 -9.96
C ILE A 170 -10.29 19.73 -9.96
N GLN A 171 -11.21 19.41 -9.05
CA GLN A 171 -12.49 20.12 -8.97
C GLN A 171 -12.31 21.61 -8.68
N SER A 172 -11.32 21.98 -7.85
CA SER A 172 -11.06 23.38 -7.55
C SER A 172 -10.60 24.18 -8.78
N ILE A 173 -10.00 23.51 -9.78
CA ILE A 173 -9.58 24.15 -11.04
C ILE A 173 -10.73 24.30 -12.04
N ALA A 174 -11.64 23.31 -12.11
CA ALA A 174 -12.75 23.31 -13.08
C ALA A 174 -13.69 24.53 -12.96
N PHE A 175 -13.61 25.26 -11.83
CA PHE A 175 -14.37 26.50 -11.59
C PHE A 175 -13.60 27.79 -11.97
N SER A 176 -12.42 27.70 -12.60
CA SER A 176 -11.65 28.87 -13.03
C SER A 176 -12.11 29.35 -14.40
N ASP A 177 -12.31 30.67 -14.56
CA ASP A 177 -12.70 31.30 -15.83
C ASP A 177 -11.59 31.25 -16.90
N ASP A 178 -10.35 30.90 -16.51
CA ASP A 178 -9.20 30.76 -17.40
C ASP A 178 -8.97 29.31 -17.81
N ILE A 179 -9.38 28.97 -19.03
CA ILE A 179 -9.26 27.62 -19.61
C ILE A 179 -7.78 27.20 -19.71
N ILE A 180 -6.91 28.11 -20.12
CA ILE A 180 -5.48 27.83 -20.32
C ILE A 180 -4.81 27.55 -18.97
N GLY A 181 -5.06 28.39 -17.98
CA GLY A 181 -4.58 28.20 -16.61
C GLY A 181 -5.08 26.89 -15.99
N SER A 182 -6.33 26.53 -16.27
CA SER A 182 -6.93 25.28 -15.79
C SER A 182 -6.23 24.03 -16.36
N ILE A 183 -5.93 24.00 -17.65
CA ILE A 183 -5.22 22.88 -18.30
C ILE A 183 -3.81 22.70 -17.72
N TRP A 184 -3.06 23.79 -17.53
CA TRP A 184 -1.74 23.74 -16.89
C TRP A 184 -1.82 23.35 -15.43
N GLY A 185 -2.85 23.77 -14.72
CA GLY A 185 -3.12 23.41 -13.34
C GLY A 185 -3.36 21.90 -13.17
N VAL A 186 -4.22 21.30 -14.02
CA VAL A 186 -4.46 19.84 -14.03
C VAL A 186 -3.18 19.07 -14.28
N MET A 187 -2.36 19.50 -15.25
CA MET A 187 -1.06 18.88 -15.51
C MET A 187 -0.14 18.97 -14.28
N GLY A 188 -0.05 20.13 -13.65
CA GLY A 188 0.77 20.34 -12.44
C GLY A 188 0.34 19.42 -11.29
N TYR A 189 -0.96 19.28 -11.04
CA TYR A 189 -1.48 18.38 -10.00
C TYR A 189 -1.27 16.92 -10.33
N THR A 190 -1.32 16.53 -11.62
CA THR A 190 -1.01 15.16 -12.02
C THR A 190 0.48 14.84 -11.81
N VAL A 191 1.38 15.76 -12.08
CA VAL A 191 2.80 15.63 -11.75
C VAL A 191 2.99 15.46 -10.24
N LEU A 192 2.32 16.30 -9.44
CA LEU A 192 2.37 16.21 -7.99
C LEU A 192 1.85 14.86 -7.48
N LEU A 193 0.74 14.36 -8.04
CA LEU A 193 0.23 13.03 -7.73
C LEU A 193 1.27 11.95 -8.03
N CYS A 194 1.91 12.00 -9.18
CA CYS A 194 2.95 11.05 -9.57
C CYS A 194 4.10 11.02 -8.54
N PHE A 195 4.62 12.18 -8.14
CA PHE A 195 5.67 12.26 -7.11
C PHE A 195 5.22 11.79 -5.74
N THR A 196 3.99 12.10 -5.32
CA THR A 196 3.46 11.62 -4.04
C THR A 196 3.30 10.10 -4.02
N LEU A 197 2.83 9.49 -5.13
CA LEU A 197 2.70 8.05 -5.25
C LEU A 197 4.06 7.33 -5.11
N PHE A 198 5.15 7.88 -5.65
CA PHE A 198 6.50 7.34 -5.43
C PHE A 198 6.91 7.36 -3.95
N LYS A 199 6.50 8.39 -3.21
CA LYS A 199 6.83 8.55 -1.79
C LYS A 199 5.98 7.69 -0.85
N THR A 200 4.80 7.22 -1.26
CA THR A 200 3.89 6.43 -0.40
C THR A 200 4.56 5.17 0.13
N GLY A 201 5.40 4.50 -0.67
CA GLY A 201 6.11 3.29 -0.24
C GLY A 201 7.10 3.53 0.89
N SER A 202 7.89 4.59 0.80
CA SER A 202 8.86 4.93 1.85
C SER A 202 8.16 5.42 3.13
N LEU A 203 7.06 6.14 2.99
CA LEU A 203 6.24 6.59 4.12
C LEU A 203 5.61 5.40 4.86
N ALA A 204 5.01 4.46 4.13
CA ALA A 204 4.42 3.26 4.74
C ALA A 204 5.47 2.44 5.50
N LYS A 205 6.62 2.18 4.89
CA LYS A 205 7.73 1.47 5.55
C LYS A 205 8.25 2.23 6.78
N GLY A 206 8.34 3.55 6.72
CA GLY A 206 8.75 4.39 7.84
C GLY A 206 7.79 4.30 9.03
N VAL A 207 6.49 4.32 8.81
CA VAL A 207 5.45 4.22 9.86
C VAL A 207 5.55 2.89 10.62
N PHE A 208 5.76 1.78 9.90
CA PHE A 208 5.83 0.44 10.52
C PHE A 208 7.25 0.02 10.91
N SER A 209 8.25 0.91 10.76
CA SER A 209 9.67 0.60 10.99
C SER A 209 10.09 -0.70 10.29
N ALA A 210 9.59 -0.90 9.08
CA ALA A 210 9.90 -2.05 8.24
C ALA A 210 11.17 -1.74 7.43
N HIS A 211 12.29 -2.33 7.88
CA HIS A 211 13.60 -2.20 7.24
C HIS A 211 13.94 -3.46 6.46
#